data_7e8c0ddc17ad6b0c9d490c36f4371055
#
_entry.id   7e8c0ddc17ad6b0c9d490c36f4371055
#
_cell.length_a   1.000
_cell.length_b   1.000
_cell.length_c   1.000
_cell.angle_alpha   90.00
_cell.angle_beta   90.00
_cell.angle_gamma   90.00
#
_symmetry.space_group_name_H-M   'P 1'
#
loop_
_entity.id
_entity.type
_entity.pdbx_description
1 polymer ?
#
loop_
_entity_poly.entity_id
_entity_poly.type
_entity_poly.pdbx_seq_one_letter_code
_entity_poly.pdbx_strand_id
1 'polypeptide(L)'
;VLVYMQALHGDGIIQWAASAISAPSAMVMYEQTNPHDRFGKVMVKNLAERGCPLLSVFDYPSMEAQKERYLQRGWAKCDVRDMNEIYRSHLDQSEVERIQKLELMDEFEEWHLIQGHYFVLTASRPEECSWVHDFNIFNHKNEAAEEN
;
A
#
# COMPACT_ATOMS: atom_id res chain seq x y z
N VAL A 1 -9.46 -0.76 3.95
CA VAL A 1 -10.87 -0.35 4.17
C VAL A 1 -11.65 -0.42 2.87
N LEU A 2 -11.16 0.18 1.78
CA LEU A 2 -11.90 0.23 0.51
C LEU A 2 -12.01 -1.14 -0.17
N VAL A 3 -11.06 -2.04 0.06
CA VAL A 3 -11.06 -3.40 -0.49
C VAL A 3 -12.26 -4.24 -0.02
N TYR A 4 -12.83 -3.92 1.16
CA TYR A 4 -14.04 -4.57 1.70
C TYR A 4 -15.35 -4.03 1.11
N MET A 5 -15.27 -3.01 0.27
CA MET A 5 -16.40 -2.41 -0.44
C MET A 5 -16.42 -2.88 -1.89
N GLN A 6 -17.60 -2.82 -2.52
CA GLN A 6 -17.65 -2.97 -3.97
C GLN A 6 -16.82 -1.85 -4.64
N ALA A 7 -16.16 -2.16 -5.75
CA ALA A 7 -15.27 -1.25 -6.46
C ALA A 7 -15.90 0.13 -6.69
N LEU A 8 -17.15 0.18 -7.16
CA LEU A 8 -17.89 1.42 -7.42
C LEU A 8 -17.96 2.35 -6.20
N HIS A 9 -18.18 1.81 -5.00
CA HIS A 9 -18.28 2.62 -3.79
C HIS A 9 -16.90 3.14 -3.33
N GLY A 10 -15.88 2.28 -3.38
CA GLY A 10 -14.50 2.69 -3.10
C GLY A 10 -14.02 3.77 -4.06
N ASP A 11 -14.33 3.64 -5.34
CA ASP A 11 -14.03 4.60 -6.40
C ASP A 11 -14.69 5.95 -6.16
N GLY A 12 -15.95 5.92 -5.74
CA GLY A 12 -16.69 7.13 -5.37
C GLY A 12 -16.03 7.89 -4.21
N ILE A 13 -15.52 7.18 -3.20
CA ILE A 13 -14.80 7.79 -2.05
C ILE A 13 -13.48 8.41 -2.53
N ILE A 14 -12.70 7.70 -3.35
CA ILE A 14 -11.42 8.20 -3.89
C ILE A 14 -11.65 9.47 -4.71
N GLN A 15 -12.64 9.46 -5.59
CA GLN A 15 -13.00 10.61 -6.44
C GLN A 15 -13.55 11.77 -5.61
N TRP A 16 -14.43 11.49 -4.63
CA TRP A 16 -14.95 12.50 -3.73
C TRP A 16 -13.84 13.18 -2.95
N ALA A 17 -12.91 12.42 -2.36
CA ALA A 17 -11.79 12.98 -1.61
C ALA A 17 -10.91 13.88 -2.50
N ALA A 18 -10.68 13.47 -3.75
CA ALA A 18 -9.94 14.29 -4.72
C ALA A 18 -10.65 15.57 -5.11
N SER A 19 -11.99 15.65 -5.11
CA SER A 19 -12.77 16.79 -5.58
C SER A 19 -13.28 17.71 -4.48
N ALA A 20 -13.63 17.17 -3.30
CA ALA A 20 -14.27 17.92 -2.23
C ALA A 20 -13.29 18.79 -1.42
N ILE A 21 -12.00 18.45 -1.43
CA ILE A 21 -10.97 19.19 -0.68
C ILE A 21 -10.30 20.15 -1.65
N SER A 22 -10.51 21.47 -1.49
CA SER A 22 -9.90 22.50 -2.34
C SER A 22 -8.42 22.77 -2.02
N ALA A 23 -8.01 22.50 -0.77
CA ALA A 23 -6.63 22.64 -0.32
C ALA A 23 -5.75 21.50 -0.85
N PRO A 24 -4.42 21.68 -0.89
CA PRO A 24 -3.48 20.60 -1.10
C PRO A 24 -3.76 19.44 -0.16
N SER A 25 -3.85 18.23 -0.69
CA SER A 25 -4.28 17.05 0.08
C SER A 25 -3.53 15.79 -0.32
N ALA A 26 -3.41 14.89 0.63
CA ALA A 26 -2.85 13.56 0.42
C ALA A 26 -3.79 12.49 0.97
N MET A 27 -3.75 11.31 0.37
CA MET A 27 -4.45 10.11 0.81
C MET A 27 -3.44 8.98 0.99
N VAL A 28 -3.52 8.28 2.11
CA VAL A 28 -2.68 7.12 2.40
C VAL A 28 -3.57 5.91 2.60
N MET A 29 -3.22 4.82 1.93
CA MET A 29 -3.95 3.56 2.01
C MET A 29 -3.02 2.40 2.35
N TYR A 30 -3.53 1.47 3.15
CA TYR A 30 -2.93 0.18 3.44
C TYR A 30 -3.97 -0.90 3.18
N GLU A 31 -3.73 -1.75 2.18
CA GLU A 31 -4.70 -2.76 1.74
C GLU A 31 -4.01 -4.01 1.17
N GLN A 32 -4.83 -5.04 0.90
CA GLN A 32 -4.41 -6.30 0.31
C GLN A 32 -4.26 -6.21 -1.21
N THR A 33 -3.37 -7.04 -1.75
CA THR A 33 -3.07 -7.18 -3.19
C THR A 33 -2.77 -8.64 -3.54
N ASN A 34 -2.49 -8.92 -4.82
CA ASN A 34 -2.05 -10.23 -5.33
C ASN A 34 -3.01 -11.40 -5.03
N PRO A 35 -4.33 -11.29 -5.33
CA PRO A 35 -5.31 -12.32 -4.98
C PRO A 35 -5.19 -13.61 -5.81
N HIS A 36 -4.39 -13.61 -6.89
CA HIS A 36 -4.38 -14.68 -7.89
C HIS A 36 -3.37 -15.79 -7.62
N ASP A 37 -2.33 -15.54 -6.84
CA ASP A 37 -1.34 -16.55 -6.50
C ASP A 37 -1.86 -17.56 -5.46
N ARG A 38 -1.04 -18.49 -5.04
CA ARG A 38 -1.45 -19.55 -4.10
C ARG A 38 -1.83 -18.99 -2.73
N PHE A 39 -1.04 -18.04 -2.22
CA PHE A 39 -1.29 -17.43 -0.92
C PHE A 39 -2.51 -16.48 -0.99
N GLY A 40 -2.59 -15.64 -2.02
CA GLY A 40 -3.69 -14.71 -2.23
C GLY A 40 -5.05 -15.41 -2.28
N LYS A 41 -5.15 -16.55 -2.96
CA LYS A 41 -6.37 -17.37 -2.98
C LYS A 41 -6.78 -17.86 -1.60
N VAL A 42 -5.80 -18.30 -0.79
CA VAL A 42 -6.06 -18.74 0.59
C VAL A 42 -6.44 -17.55 1.47
N MET A 43 -5.76 -16.40 1.33
CA MET A 43 -6.08 -15.16 2.03
C MET A 43 -7.52 -14.72 1.76
N VAL A 44 -7.93 -14.63 0.49
CA VAL A 44 -9.29 -14.23 0.10
C VAL A 44 -10.33 -15.18 0.68
N LYS A 45 -10.10 -16.50 0.58
CA LYS A 45 -10.98 -17.52 1.15
C LYS A 45 -11.12 -17.36 2.66
N ASN A 46 -10.00 -17.26 3.38
CA ASN A 46 -10.01 -17.17 4.84
C ASN A 46 -10.72 -15.91 5.34
N LEU A 47 -10.55 -14.77 4.66
CA LEU A 47 -11.24 -13.54 5.01
C LEU A 47 -12.74 -13.63 4.73
N ALA A 48 -13.14 -14.26 3.63
CA ALA A 48 -14.55 -14.49 3.33
C ALA A 48 -15.21 -15.42 4.38
N GLU A 49 -14.54 -16.49 4.79
CA GLU A 49 -15.02 -17.41 5.84
C GLU A 49 -15.15 -16.73 7.21
N ARG A 50 -14.39 -15.69 7.47
CA ARG A 50 -14.48 -14.85 8.67
C ARG A 50 -15.53 -13.75 8.58
N GLY A 51 -16.31 -13.68 7.49
CA GLY A 51 -17.31 -12.66 7.25
C GLY A 51 -16.79 -11.30 6.79
N CYS A 52 -15.53 -11.23 6.36
CA CYS A 52 -14.87 -10.01 5.88
C CYS A 52 -14.36 -10.18 4.42
N PRO A 53 -15.24 -10.44 3.44
CA PRO A 53 -14.82 -10.69 2.06
C PRO A 53 -14.15 -9.45 1.45
N LEU A 54 -13.10 -9.67 0.67
CA LEU A 54 -12.40 -8.63 -0.10
C LEU A 54 -13.16 -8.38 -1.41
N LEU A 55 -14.15 -7.49 -1.39
CA LEU A 55 -15.12 -7.33 -2.49
C LEU A 55 -14.53 -6.74 -3.77
N SER A 56 -13.48 -5.90 -3.67
CA SER A 56 -12.87 -5.24 -4.85
C SER A 56 -11.44 -5.68 -5.15
N VAL A 57 -10.93 -6.73 -4.47
CA VAL A 57 -9.53 -7.16 -4.67
C VAL A 57 -9.27 -7.67 -6.08
N PHE A 58 -10.28 -8.24 -6.76
CA PHE A 58 -10.17 -8.73 -8.11
C PHE A 58 -10.36 -7.66 -9.18
N ASP A 59 -10.99 -6.52 -8.84
CA ASP A 59 -11.12 -5.36 -9.72
C ASP A 59 -9.78 -4.61 -9.84
N TYR A 60 -9.01 -4.58 -8.75
CA TYR A 60 -7.69 -3.91 -8.67
C TYR A 60 -6.65 -4.86 -8.06
N PRO A 61 -6.25 -5.93 -8.79
CA PRO A 61 -5.49 -7.04 -8.22
C PRO A 61 -4.00 -6.77 -8.02
N SER A 62 -3.45 -5.70 -8.59
CA SER A 62 -2.03 -5.36 -8.52
C SER A 62 -1.78 -3.93 -8.07
N MET A 63 -0.53 -3.64 -7.70
CA MET A 63 -0.11 -2.28 -7.35
C MET A 63 -0.27 -1.30 -8.52
N GLU A 64 -0.01 -1.73 -9.75
CA GLU A 64 -0.19 -0.91 -10.95
C GLU A 64 -1.68 -0.57 -11.15
N ALA A 65 -2.56 -1.56 -10.99
CA ALA A 65 -4.01 -1.36 -11.09
C ALA A 65 -4.51 -0.38 -10.01
N GLN A 66 -3.97 -0.47 -8.79
CA GLN A 66 -4.29 0.48 -7.72
C GLN A 66 -3.76 1.88 -8.03
N LYS A 67 -2.53 2.03 -8.51
CA LYS A 67 -1.97 3.33 -8.92
C LYS A 67 -2.84 4.00 -9.98
N GLU A 68 -3.19 3.27 -11.03
CA GLU A 68 -4.05 3.75 -12.12
C GLU A 68 -5.44 4.14 -11.61
N ARG A 69 -6.00 3.35 -10.68
CA ARG A 69 -7.27 3.63 -10.01
C ARG A 69 -7.33 5.03 -9.44
N TYR A 70 -6.27 5.48 -8.74
CA TYR A 70 -6.22 6.81 -8.11
C TYR A 70 -5.98 7.92 -9.11
N LEU A 71 -5.07 7.73 -10.07
CA LEU A 71 -4.77 8.73 -11.10
C LEU A 71 -6.01 9.05 -11.95
N GLN A 72 -6.78 8.04 -12.34
CA GLN A 72 -8.03 8.21 -13.10
C GLN A 72 -9.14 8.92 -12.30
N ARG A 73 -9.01 9.04 -10.98
CA ARG A 73 -10.02 9.65 -10.09
C ARG A 73 -9.60 11.01 -9.54
N GLY A 74 -8.66 11.68 -10.22
CA GLY A 74 -8.34 13.09 -9.99
C GLY A 74 -7.20 13.33 -8.99
N TRP A 75 -6.45 12.29 -8.62
CA TRP A 75 -5.19 12.45 -7.91
C TRP A 75 -4.08 12.72 -8.92
N ALA A 76 -3.23 13.73 -8.66
CA ALA A 76 -2.19 14.17 -9.60
C ALA A 76 -0.95 13.25 -9.55
N LYS A 77 -0.63 12.74 -8.36
CA LYS A 77 0.48 11.82 -8.13
C LYS A 77 0.03 10.64 -7.29
N CYS A 78 0.57 9.47 -7.59
CA CYS A 78 0.30 8.25 -6.82
C CYS A 78 1.55 7.36 -6.83
N ASP A 79 2.02 7.00 -5.64
CA ASP A 79 3.08 6.04 -5.42
C ASP A 79 2.55 4.86 -4.60
N VAL A 80 3.02 3.66 -4.91
CA VAL A 80 2.61 2.42 -4.23
C VAL A 80 3.79 1.48 -4.08
N ARG A 81 3.90 0.85 -2.91
CA ARG A 81 4.94 -0.15 -2.60
C ARG A 81 4.34 -1.27 -1.78
N ASP A 82 4.80 -2.50 -2.02
CA ASP A 82 4.50 -3.59 -1.11
C ASP A 82 5.27 -3.45 0.22
N MET A 83 4.82 -4.15 1.22
CA MET A 83 5.43 -4.05 2.55
C MET A 83 6.84 -4.64 2.60
N ASN A 84 7.20 -5.58 1.71
CA ASN A 84 8.56 -6.10 1.62
C ASN A 84 9.53 -5.06 1.06
N GLU A 85 9.12 -4.30 0.04
CA GLU A 85 9.92 -3.19 -0.49
C GLU A 85 10.10 -2.10 0.56
N ILE A 86 9.03 -1.75 1.29
CA ILE A 86 9.10 -0.78 2.38
C ILE A 86 10.09 -1.24 3.45
N TYR A 87 9.98 -2.48 3.89
CA TYR A 87 10.86 -3.04 4.92
C TYR A 87 12.33 -3.02 4.52
N ARG A 88 12.64 -3.37 3.27
CA ARG A 88 14.03 -3.44 2.78
C ARG A 88 14.65 -2.09 2.45
N SER A 89 13.85 -1.14 1.92
CA SER A 89 14.39 0.03 1.25
C SER A 89 13.97 1.36 1.87
N HIS A 90 12.94 1.38 2.71
CA HIS A 90 12.36 2.63 3.24
C HIS A 90 12.34 2.72 4.78
N LEU A 91 12.75 1.67 5.48
CA LEU A 91 12.94 1.72 6.93
C LEU A 91 14.40 1.99 7.27
N ASP A 92 14.63 2.69 8.38
CA ASP A 92 15.97 2.82 8.96
C ASP A 92 16.49 1.46 9.39
N GLN A 93 17.57 0.99 8.76
CA GLN A 93 18.11 -0.34 9.01
C GLN A 93 18.68 -0.46 10.43
N SER A 94 19.19 0.62 11.02
CA SER A 94 19.66 0.60 12.41
C SER A 94 18.52 0.34 13.39
N GLU A 95 17.33 0.88 13.10
CA GLU A 95 16.14 0.65 13.90
C GLU A 95 15.58 -0.77 13.67
N VAL A 96 15.61 -1.27 12.44
CA VAL A 96 15.26 -2.66 12.14
C VAL A 96 16.15 -3.62 12.92
N GLU A 97 17.47 -3.43 12.90
CA GLU A 97 18.40 -4.23 13.66
C GLU A 97 18.18 -4.13 15.18
N ARG A 98 17.86 -2.95 15.68
CA ARG A 98 17.56 -2.74 17.09
C ARG A 98 16.33 -3.54 17.51
N ILE A 99 15.26 -3.50 16.71
CA ILE A 99 14.02 -4.24 16.98
C ILE A 99 14.24 -5.75 16.92
N GLN A 100 14.98 -6.25 15.94
CA GLN A 100 15.29 -7.67 15.79
C GLN A 100 16.06 -8.26 17.00
N LYS A 101 16.80 -7.42 17.73
CA LYS A 101 17.50 -7.83 18.96
C LYS A 101 16.58 -7.93 20.18
N LEU A 102 15.38 -7.36 20.13
CA LEU A 102 14.43 -7.40 21.26
C LEU A 102 13.72 -8.75 21.35
N GLU A 103 13.42 -9.36 20.21
CA GLU A 103 12.74 -10.63 20.12
C GLU A 103 13.21 -11.38 18.87
N LEU A 104 13.53 -12.66 19.06
CA LEU A 104 13.92 -13.54 17.94
C LEU A 104 12.68 -13.82 17.08
N MET A 105 12.72 -13.40 15.84
CA MET A 105 11.75 -13.76 14.82
C MET A 105 12.34 -14.89 13.98
N ASP A 106 11.75 -16.07 13.99
CA ASP A 106 12.20 -17.26 13.25
C ASP A 106 11.34 -17.55 12.00
N GLU A 107 10.14 -17.00 11.93
CA GLU A 107 9.19 -17.20 10.82
C GLU A 107 9.28 -16.10 9.74
N PHE A 108 10.50 -15.74 9.32
CA PHE A 108 10.70 -14.66 8.33
C PHE A 108 10.10 -14.97 6.95
N GLU A 109 10.12 -16.25 6.54
CA GLU A 109 9.59 -16.64 5.23
C GLU A 109 8.07 -16.41 5.17
N GLU A 110 7.35 -16.82 6.21
CA GLU A 110 5.90 -16.61 6.34
C GLU A 110 5.57 -15.13 6.47
N TRP A 111 6.37 -14.41 7.24
CA TRP A 111 6.20 -12.97 7.38
C TRP A 111 6.37 -12.24 6.04
N HIS A 112 7.42 -12.53 5.28
CA HIS A 112 7.63 -11.95 3.96
C HIS A 112 6.54 -12.35 2.96
N LEU A 113 6.02 -13.57 3.04
CA LEU A 113 4.91 -14.01 2.23
C LEU A 113 3.65 -13.18 2.51
N ILE A 114 3.34 -12.93 3.77
CA ILE A 114 2.23 -12.03 4.16
C ILE A 114 2.49 -10.62 3.66
N GLN A 115 3.68 -10.07 3.92
CA GLN A 115 4.04 -8.69 3.55
C GLN A 115 3.97 -8.43 2.03
N GLY A 116 4.26 -9.42 1.20
CA GLY A 116 4.09 -9.35 -0.25
C GLY A 116 2.63 -9.27 -0.73
N HIS A 117 1.67 -9.48 0.18
CA HIS A 117 0.22 -9.39 -0.10
C HIS A 117 -0.44 -8.15 0.49
N TYR A 118 0.36 -7.20 0.99
CA TYR A 118 -0.09 -5.90 1.45
C TYR A 118 0.74 -4.78 0.83
N PHE A 119 0.11 -3.66 0.57
CA PHE A 119 0.78 -2.47 0.05
C PHE A 119 0.41 -1.23 0.87
N VAL A 120 1.30 -0.25 0.81
CA VAL A 120 1.00 1.14 1.15
C VAL A 120 0.96 1.95 -0.14
N LEU A 121 -0.06 2.77 -0.28
CA LEU A 121 -0.23 3.70 -1.38
C LEU A 121 -0.32 5.11 -0.80
N THR A 122 0.37 6.04 -1.44
CA THR A 122 0.23 7.48 -1.19
C THR A 122 -0.22 8.15 -2.48
N ALA A 123 -1.29 8.94 -2.40
CA ALA A 123 -1.76 9.77 -3.49
C ALA A 123 -1.84 11.22 -3.06
N SER A 124 -1.53 12.17 -3.95
CA SER A 124 -1.47 13.59 -3.62
C SER A 124 -1.97 14.48 -4.73
N ARG A 125 -2.38 15.69 -4.34
CA ARG A 125 -2.78 16.79 -5.23
C ARG A 125 -2.65 18.16 -4.55
N PRO A 126 -2.29 19.24 -5.28
CA PRO A 126 -1.73 19.21 -6.62
C PRO A 126 -0.35 18.55 -6.65
N GLU A 127 0.18 18.28 -7.86
CA GLU A 127 1.50 17.64 -8.02
C GLU A 127 2.64 18.46 -7.41
N GLU A 128 2.53 19.79 -7.43
CA GLU A 128 3.56 20.76 -7.04
C GLU A 128 3.58 21.08 -5.53
N CYS A 129 2.87 20.33 -4.71
CA CYS A 129 2.76 20.65 -3.29
C CYS A 129 4.00 20.17 -2.53
N SER A 130 4.86 21.10 -2.08
CA SER A 130 6.14 20.80 -1.45
C SER A 130 6.01 19.90 -0.20
N TRP A 131 5.05 20.16 0.69
CA TRP A 131 4.89 19.35 1.89
C TRP A 131 4.39 17.92 1.62
N VAL A 132 3.69 17.71 0.49
CA VAL A 132 3.30 16.37 0.04
C VAL A 132 4.52 15.57 -0.43
N HIS A 133 5.51 16.24 -1.00
CA HIS A 133 6.78 15.62 -1.36
C HIS A 133 7.53 15.14 -0.11
N ASP A 134 7.54 15.95 0.95
CA ASP A 134 8.18 15.61 2.24
C ASP A 134 7.38 14.51 3.00
N PHE A 135 6.08 14.45 2.78
CA PHE A 135 5.19 13.45 3.38
C PHE A 135 5.23 12.07 2.66
N ASN A 136 5.84 11.98 1.49
CA ASN A 136 5.96 10.71 0.80
C ASN A 136 6.98 9.80 1.52
N ILE A 137 6.47 8.81 2.24
CA ILE A 137 7.28 7.81 2.97
C ILE A 137 8.28 7.08 2.07
N PHE A 138 8.12 7.15 0.76
CA PHE A 138 8.98 6.50 -0.22
C PHE A 138 10.13 7.38 -0.73
N ASN A 139 10.25 8.64 -0.27
CA ASN A 139 11.34 9.53 -0.65
C ASN A 139 12.65 9.23 0.11
N HIS A 140 12.58 8.53 1.22
CA HIS A 140 13.76 8.11 1.99
C HIS A 140 14.19 6.72 1.53
N LYS A 141 14.99 6.65 0.46
CA LYS A 141 15.74 5.43 0.13
C LYS A 141 16.98 5.38 1.02
N ASN A 142 17.22 4.24 1.63
CA ASN A 142 18.50 3.97 2.27
C ASN A 142 19.58 3.92 1.18
N GLU A 143 20.52 4.86 1.17
CA GLU A 143 21.64 4.93 0.20
C GLU A 143 22.52 3.67 0.23
N ALA A 144 22.45 2.88 1.30
CA ALA A 144 23.19 1.62 1.46
C ALA A 144 22.67 0.44 0.59
N ALA A 145 21.53 0.56 -0.09
CA ALA A 145 20.96 -0.53 -0.88
C ALA A 145 21.46 -0.58 -2.35
N GLU A 146 22.25 0.42 -2.78
CA GLU A 146 22.77 0.50 -4.16
C GLU A 146 24.21 -0.02 -4.33
N GLU A 147 24.89 -0.49 -3.28
CA GLU A 147 26.29 -0.97 -3.33
C GLU A 147 26.50 -2.50 -3.22
N ASN A 148 25.47 -3.34 -3.52
CA ASN A 148 25.68 -4.80 -3.57
C ASN A 148 25.08 -5.44 -4.83
#